data_e4785c70210e47d674c771ea3fbc2e24
#
_entry.id   e4785c70210e47d674c771ea3fbc2e24
#
_cell.length_a   1.000
_cell.length_b   1.000
_cell.length_c   1.000
_cell.angle_alpha   90.00
_cell.angle_beta   90.00
_cell.angle_gamma   90.00
#
_symmetry.space_group_name_H-M   'P 1'
#
loop_
_entity.id
_entity.type
_entity.pdbx_description
1 polymer ?
#
loop_
_entity_poly.entity_id
_entity_poly.type
_entity_poly.pdbx_seq_one_letter_code
_entity_poly.pdbx_strand_id
1 'polypeptide(L)'
;MDEKRPDKPTRGRGALGNPTGRYEVFDRLAVDDGWFLGGAGDPAPLRTEITTETSRTVITRNTSPDVPFDRSINAYRGCEHGCVYCFARPSHAYAGLSPGLDFETRIFAKDDAPVVLERELRRPGYVAKPIMLGANTDPYQPAERTRMITRGILEVLSAYRHPLAIATKSSLVVRDIDILAPMAADGLASVGVSLTTLDTDLARTMEPRAAAPAKRLATIRALAGAGIPTTVLAAPMIPHLNDHELERILAEASRAGASAANYILLRLPLELKELFTDWLGAHYPDRAARVLNQLREARDGNLYVADFSTRMRGTGVYADLLARRFRIACQHLGLEASGTSERPLATHLFRPPPQAGDQLSLL
;
A
#
# COMPACT_ATOMS: atom_id res chain seq x y z
N MET A 1 10.47 36.73 -14.10
CA MET A 1 10.71 35.29 -13.76
C MET A 1 9.91 35.05 -12.50
N ASP A 2 8.75 34.43 -12.63
CA ASP A 2 7.91 34.13 -11.48
C ASP A 2 8.63 33.05 -10.65
N GLU A 3 9.14 33.44 -9.49
CA GLU A 3 9.73 32.48 -8.55
C GLU A 3 8.62 31.55 -8.06
N LYS A 4 8.72 30.27 -8.43
CA LYS A 4 7.83 29.21 -7.93
C LYS A 4 7.92 29.20 -6.41
N ARG A 5 6.82 29.56 -5.75
CA ARG A 5 6.75 29.51 -4.28
C ARG A 5 7.01 28.09 -3.81
N PRO A 6 7.96 27.84 -2.88
CA PRO A 6 8.17 26.50 -2.36
C PRO A 6 6.90 26.01 -1.63
N ASP A 7 6.41 24.86 -1.99
CA ASP A 7 5.29 24.22 -1.33
C ASP A 7 5.66 23.93 0.14
N LYS A 8 4.83 24.37 1.07
CA LYS A 8 5.07 24.16 2.52
C LYS A 8 4.40 22.84 2.97
N PRO A 9 5.02 22.11 3.92
CA PRO A 9 4.39 20.93 4.48
C PRO A 9 3.01 21.23 5.04
N THR A 10 1.99 20.49 4.60
CA THR A 10 0.63 20.60 5.11
C THR A 10 0.44 19.59 6.24
N ARG A 11 -0.01 20.06 7.42
CA ARG A 11 -0.20 19.21 8.59
C ARG A 11 -1.11 18.01 8.29
N GLY A 12 -0.61 16.80 8.56
CA GLY A 12 -1.34 15.55 8.35
C GLY A 12 -1.46 15.13 6.88
N ARG A 13 -0.58 15.66 6.00
CA ARG A 13 -0.48 15.27 4.59
C ARG A 13 0.98 14.96 4.25
N GLY A 14 1.19 13.99 3.34
CA GLY A 14 2.53 13.58 2.93
C GLY A 14 3.07 14.37 1.76
N ALA A 15 2.24 14.67 0.75
CA ALA A 15 2.62 15.55 -0.34
C ALA A 15 2.65 17.01 0.12
N LEU A 16 3.59 17.78 -0.44
CA LEU A 16 3.71 19.21 -0.16
C LEU A 16 2.68 20.04 -0.94
N GLY A 17 2.33 19.61 -2.16
CA GLY A 17 1.45 20.33 -3.07
C GLY A 17 0.77 19.42 -4.08
N ASN A 18 0.17 20.05 -5.08
CA ASN A 18 -0.52 19.41 -6.20
C ASN A 18 0.22 19.68 -7.52
N PRO A 19 1.28 18.94 -7.86
CA PRO A 19 1.90 19.07 -9.17
C PRO A 19 0.91 18.73 -10.29
N THR A 20 1.16 19.24 -11.49
CA THR A 20 0.37 18.94 -12.69
C THR A 20 0.42 17.45 -12.99
N GLY A 21 -0.73 16.83 -13.18
CA GLY A 21 -0.85 15.44 -13.61
C GLY A 21 -0.61 15.29 -15.11
N ARG A 22 -0.10 14.13 -15.57
CA ARG A 22 0.25 13.84 -16.99
C ARG A 22 -0.84 14.13 -18.02
N TYR A 23 -2.09 14.09 -17.62
CA TYR A 23 -3.25 14.24 -18.51
C TYR A 23 -3.96 15.59 -18.32
N GLU A 24 -3.41 16.48 -17.50
CA GLU A 24 -3.94 17.84 -17.38
C GLU A 24 -3.45 18.70 -18.55
N VAL A 25 -4.38 19.48 -19.13
CA VAL A 25 -4.10 20.35 -20.29
C VAL A 25 -3.36 21.62 -19.88
N PHE A 26 -3.54 22.06 -18.65
CA PHE A 26 -2.93 23.27 -18.09
C PHE A 26 -2.02 22.95 -16.94
N ASP A 27 -0.88 23.64 -16.89
CA ASP A 27 0.05 23.52 -15.76
C ASP A 27 -0.51 24.22 -14.52
N ARG A 28 -0.34 23.57 -13.36
CA ARG A 28 -0.64 24.14 -12.05
C ARG A 28 0.61 24.84 -11.53
N LEU A 29 0.59 26.15 -11.52
CA LEU A 29 1.66 26.96 -10.93
C LEU A 29 1.13 27.66 -9.69
N ALA A 30 1.83 27.49 -8.56
CA ALA A 30 1.59 28.32 -7.38
C ALA A 30 2.26 29.68 -7.63
N VAL A 31 1.46 30.72 -7.88
CA VAL A 31 1.94 32.09 -8.06
C VAL A 31 1.64 32.87 -6.79
N ASP A 32 2.61 33.63 -6.31
CA ASP A 32 2.38 34.63 -5.26
C ASP A 32 1.83 35.90 -5.93
N ASP A 33 0.54 36.15 -5.76
CA ASP A 33 -0.14 37.35 -6.27
C ASP A 33 -0.03 38.55 -5.31
N GLY A 34 0.74 38.42 -4.24
CA GLY A 34 0.97 39.46 -3.25
C GLY A 34 -0.17 39.69 -2.25
N TRP A 35 -1.29 38.98 -2.37
CA TRP A 35 -2.40 39.08 -1.42
C TRP A 35 -2.19 38.27 -0.14
N PHE A 36 -1.31 37.28 -0.15
CA PHE A 36 -0.94 36.50 1.02
C PHE A 36 0.16 37.20 1.83
N LEU A 37 -0.20 38.29 2.47
CA LEU A 37 0.66 38.96 3.44
C LEU A 37 0.72 38.11 4.70
N GLY A 38 1.83 37.40 4.88
CA GLY A 38 2.06 36.50 5.99
C GLY A 38 1.63 37.03 7.33
N GLY A 39 0.71 36.39 8.01
CA GLY A 39 0.27 36.78 9.35
C GLY A 39 -1.03 36.11 9.83
N ALA A 40 -1.80 35.51 9.03
CA ALA A 40 -2.98 34.75 9.47
C ALA A 40 -2.66 33.28 9.49
N GLY A 41 -2.88 32.64 10.62
CA GLY A 41 -2.61 31.28 11.02
C GLY A 41 -2.54 30.19 9.96
N ASP A 42 -1.98 29.04 10.32
CA ASP A 42 -1.90 27.86 9.46
C ASP A 42 -3.19 27.67 8.67
N PRO A 43 -3.12 27.43 7.35
CA PRO A 43 -4.31 27.18 6.55
C PRO A 43 -5.10 26.03 7.18
N ALA A 44 -6.43 26.14 7.14
CA ALA A 44 -7.32 25.12 7.71
C ALA A 44 -6.93 23.72 7.19
N PRO A 45 -6.97 22.68 8.02
CA PRO A 45 -6.60 21.34 7.61
C PRO A 45 -7.38 20.92 6.37
N LEU A 46 -6.69 20.45 5.33
CA LEU A 46 -7.33 19.94 4.12
C LEU A 46 -8.26 18.78 4.47
N ARG A 47 -9.55 18.96 4.22
CA ARG A 47 -10.56 17.91 4.42
C ARG A 47 -10.47 16.88 3.30
N THR A 48 -10.76 15.63 3.61
CA THR A 48 -10.93 14.57 2.62
C THR A 48 -12.36 14.62 2.08
N GLU A 49 -12.48 14.61 0.75
CA GLU A 49 -13.72 14.44 0.02
C GLU A 49 -13.82 13.00 -0.48
N ILE A 50 -14.94 12.33 -0.19
CA ILE A 50 -15.17 10.94 -0.62
C ILE A 50 -16.34 10.93 -1.58
N THR A 51 -16.09 10.59 -2.83
CA THR A 51 -17.08 10.44 -3.89
C THR A 51 -17.41 8.97 -4.11
N THR A 52 -18.68 8.60 -4.15
CA THR A 52 -19.09 7.24 -4.52
C THR A 52 -18.87 7.01 -6.02
N GLU A 53 -18.23 5.90 -6.36
CA GLU A 53 -17.98 5.44 -7.73
C GLU A 53 -18.70 4.11 -7.96
N THR A 54 -19.46 3.99 -9.05
CA THR A 54 -20.07 2.71 -9.47
C THR A 54 -19.10 1.92 -10.34
N SER A 55 -19.00 0.62 -10.10
CA SER A 55 -18.05 -0.25 -10.77
C SER A 55 -18.73 -1.27 -11.67
N ARG A 56 -18.25 -1.43 -12.92
CA ARG A 56 -18.67 -2.54 -13.78
C ARG A 56 -18.02 -3.86 -13.38
N THR A 57 -16.77 -3.78 -12.92
CA THR A 57 -15.93 -4.90 -12.46
C THR A 57 -15.09 -4.42 -11.29
N VAL A 58 -14.80 -5.30 -10.35
CA VAL A 58 -13.93 -4.99 -9.19
C VAL A 58 -12.67 -5.83 -9.16
N ILE A 59 -12.68 -7.02 -9.79
CA ILE A 59 -11.48 -7.85 -9.92
C ILE A 59 -10.63 -7.31 -11.06
N THR A 60 -9.47 -6.74 -10.71
CA THR A 60 -8.47 -6.28 -11.67
C THR A 60 -7.44 -7.39 -11.89
N ARG A 61 -7.07 -7.63 -13.15
CA ARG A 61 -6.02 -8.59 -13.53
C ARG A 61 -4.68 -7.90 -13.67
N ASN A 62 -3.62 -8.63 -13.32
CA ASN A 62 -2.24 -8.20 -13.38
C ASN A 62 -1.39 -9.29 -14.05
N THR A 63 -0.47 -8.87 -14.91
CA THR A 63 0.45 -9.76 -15.64
C THR A 63 1.91 -9.53 -15.24
N SER A 64 2.17 -8.73 -14.20
CA SER A 64 3.53 -8.43 -13.72
C SER A 64 4.16 -9.68 -13.09
N PRO A 65 5.26 -10.19 -13.61
CA PRO A 65 5.86 -11.46 -13.12
C PRO A 65 6.58 -11.32 -11.77
N ASP A 66 6.81 -10.10 -11.31
CA ASP A 66 7.54 -9.79 -10.07
C ASP A 66 6.62 -9.61 -8.84
N VAL A 67 5.33 -9.91 -8.98
CA VAL A 67 4.37 -9.96 -7.86
C VAL A 67 3.68 -11.32 -7.80
N PRO A 68 3.39 -11.86 -6.59
CA PRO A 68 2.89 -13.23 -6.42
C PRO A 68 1.38 -13.36 -6.61
N PHE A 69 0.73 -12.43 -7.30
CA PHE A 69 -0.71 -12.45 -7.56
C PHE A 69 -1.05 -11.93 -8.96
N ASP A 70 -2.06 -12.53 -9.60
CA ASP A 70 -2.57 -12.09 -10.90
C ASP A 70 -3.90 -11.34 -10.80
N ARG A 71 -4.47 -11.22 -9.59
CA ARG A 71 -5.76 -10.57 -9.33
C ARG A 71 -5.70 -9.70 -8.09
N SER A 72 -6.39 -8.58 -8.17
CA SER A 72 -6.54 -7.68 -7.03
C SER A 72 -7.89 -7.01 -7.01
N ILE A 73 -8.32 -6.59 -5.82
CA ILE A 73 -9.44 -5.70 -5.62
C ILE A 73 -8.95 -4.48 -4.84
N ASN A 74 -9.31 -3.29 -5.32
CA ASN A 74 -9.09 -2.04 -4.60
C ASN A 74 -10.46 -1.39 -4.39
N ALA A 75 -10.89 -1.35 -3.13
CA ALA A 75 -12.17 -0.78 -2.69
C ALA A 75 -12.25 0.73 -2.94
N TYR A 76 -11.09 1.37 -3.06
CA TYR A 76 -10.96 2.82 -3.21
C TYR A 76 -9.99 3.18 -4.33
N ARG A 77 -10.10 4.44 -4.83
CA ARG A 77 -9.05 5.13 -5.60
C ARG A 77 -8.63 6.36 -4.82
N GLY A 78 -7.32 6.63 -4.74
CA GLY A 78 -6.74 7.54 -3.76
C GLY A 78 -6.61 6.87 -2.39
N CYS A 79 -5.78 7.45 -1.51
CA CYS A 79 -5.53 6.87 -0.18
C CYS A 79 -5.21 7.95 0.84
N GLU A 80 -6.04 8.04 1.88
CA GLU A 80 -5.87 9.02 2.97
C GLU A 80 -4.63 8.80 3.83
N HIS A 81 -3.96 7.63 3.77
CA HIS A 81 -2.71 7.43 4.52
C HIS A 81 -1.63 8.45 4.15
N GLY A 82 -1.69 8.99 2.93
CA GLY A 82 -0.84 10.08 2.50
C GLY A 82 0.64 9.73 2.38
N CYS A 83 1.00 8.45 2.24
CA CYS A 83 2.40 8.06 2.10
C CYS A 83 3.03 8.79 0.92
N VAL A 84 4.09 9.58 1.16
CA VAL A 84 4.73 10.40 0.12
C VAL A 84 5.36 9.53 -0.98
N TYR A 85 5.85 8.35 -0.64
CA TYR A 85 6.51 7.41 -1.53
C TYR A 85 5.56 6.44 -2.24
N CYS A 86 4.23 6.60 -2.09
CA CYS A 86 3.26 5.62 -2.58
C CYS A 86 3.29 5.52 -4.11
N PHE A 87 3.69 4.36 -4.64
CA PHE A 87 3.79 4.11 -6.07
C PHE A 87 2.44 4.19 -6.81
N ALA A 88 1.33 4.19 -6.08
CA ALA A 88 -0.01 4.30 -6.63
C ALA A 88 -0.43 5.75 -6.95
N ARG A 89 0.28 6.77 -6.42
CA ARG A 89 -0.04 8.19 -6.63
C ARG A 89 -0.23 8.56 -8.11
N PRO A 90 0.63 8.12 -9.03
CA PRO A 90 0.46 8.41 -10.46
C PRO A 90 -0.85 7.89 -11.06
N SER A 91 -1.52 6.92 -10.43
CA SER A 91 -2.81 6.43 -10.92
C SER A 91 -3.94 7.47 -10.80
N HIS A 92 -3.77 8.49 -9.97
CA HIS A 92 -4.77 9.55 -9.79
C HIS A 92 -4.90 10.46 -11.01
N ALA A 93 -3.83 10.57 -11.80
CA ALA A 93 -3.83 11.29 -13.06
C ALA A 93 -4.87 10.75 -14.07
N TYR A 94 -5.21 9.45 -14.01
CA TYR A 94 -6.30 8.88 -14.85
C TYR A 94 -7.70 9.44 -14.52
N ALA A 95 -7.85 10.06 -13.35
CA ALA A 95 -9.07 10.76 -12.95
C ALA A 95 -9.01 12.28 -13.24
N GLY A 96 -7.95 12.76 -13.93
CA GLY A 96 -7.71 14.19 -14.14
C GLY A 96 -7.36 14.93 -12.85
N LEU A 97 -6.78 14.24 -11.88
CA LEU A 97 -6.42 14.77 -10.57
C LEU A 97 -4.91 14.69 -10.35
N SER A 98 -4.38 15.59 -9.49
CA SER A 98 -2.97 15.58 -9.14
C SER A 98 -2.57 14.31 -8.37
N PRO A 99 -1.38 13.73 -8.62
CA PRO A 99 -0.80 12.67 -7.80
C PRO A 99 -0.30 13.16 -6.43
N GLY A 100 -0.35 14.46 -6.18
CA GLY A 100 0.02 15.11 -4.92
C GLY A 100 -1.04 15.01 -3.84
N LEU A 101 -1.52 16.16 -3.34
CA LEU A 101 -2.53 16.25 -2.29
C LEU A 101 -3.89 15.71 -2.72
N ASP A 102 -4.26 15.80 -4.02
CA ASP A 102 -5.53 15.24 -4.49
C ASP A 102 -5.59 13.71 -4.26
N PHE A 103 -4.47 12.99 -4.40
CA PHE A 103 -4.41 11.56 -4.10
C PHE A 103 -4.78 11.22 -2.64
N GLU A 104 -4.54 12.16 -1.73
CA GLU A 104 -4.78 11.99 -0.29
C GLU A 104 -6.13 12.54 0.16
N THR A 105 -6.74 13.44 -0.63
CA THR A 105 -7.90 14.23 -0.21
C THR A 105 -9.13 14.00 -1.07
N ARG A 106 -8.99 13.52 -2.30
CA ARG A 106 -10.08 13.26 -3.24
C ARG A 106 -10.18 11.76 -3.50
N ILE A 107 -10.94 11.08 -2.64
CA ILE A 107 -11.04 9.62 -2.62
C ILE A 107 -12.31 9.20 -3.36
N PHE A 108 -12.20 8.16 -4.19
CA PHE A 108 -13.36 7.50 -4.80
C PHE A 108 -13.61 6.17 -4.07
N ALA A 109 -14.83 5.95 -3.62
CA ALA A 109 -15.25 4.77 -2.88
C ALA A 109 -16.20 3.93 -3.75
N LYS A 110 -15.90 2.64 -3.91
CA LYS A 110 -16.70 1.68 -4.68
C LYS A 110 -17.70 0.99 -3.76
N ASP A 111 -18.70 1.73 -3.33
CA ASP A 111 -19.67 1.24 -2.34
C ASP A 111 -20.44 -0.02 -2.82
N ASP A 112 -20.53 -0.24 -4.15
CA ASP A 112 -21.15 -1.40 -4.77
C ASP A 112 -20.20 -2.61 -4.93
N ALA A 113 -18.93 -2.49 -4.52
CA ALA A 113 -17.92 -3.52 -4.75
C ALA A 113 -18.30 -4.92 -4.24
N PRO A 114 -18.93 -5.11 -3.06
CA PRO A 114 -19.34 -6.44 -2.63
C PRO A 114 -20.35 -7.10 -3.57
N VAL A 115 -21.35 -6.36 -4.02
CA VAL A 115 -22.39 -6.85 -4.95
C VAL A 115 -21.81 -7.19 -6.32
N VAL A 116 -20.93 -6.32 -6.83
CA VAL A 116 -20.25 -6.55 -8.10
C VAL A 116 -19.33 -7.76 -8.02
N LEU A 117 -18.62 -7.92 -6.90
CA LEU A 117 -17.75 -9.07 -6.64
C LEU A 117 -18.56 -10.38 -6.66
N GLU A 118 -19.67 -10.44 -5.94
CA GLU A 118 -20.51 -11.63 -5.93
C GLU A 118 -20.94 -12.03 -7.35
N ARG A 119 -21.38 -11.08 -8.15
CA ARG A 119 -21.75 -11.31 -9.56
C ARG A 119 -20.55 -11.81 -10.39
N GLU A 120 -19.33 -11.32 -10.14
CA GLU A 120 -18.13 -11.76 -10.86
C GLU A 120 -17.73 -13.20 -10.48
N LEU A 121 -17.82 -13.55 -9.19
CA LEU A 121 -17.49 -14.90 -8.70
C LEU A 121 -18.46 -15.98 -9.19
N ARG A 122 -19.70 -15.59 -9.51
CA ARG A 122 -20.75 -16.52 -10.04
C ARG A 122 -20.69 -16.68 -11.55
N ARG A 123 -19.82 -16.01 -12.26
CA ARG A 123 -19.72 -16.17 -13.72
C ARG A 123 -19.37 -17.61 -14.08
N PRO A 124 -20.06 -18.20 -15.08
CA PRO A 124 -19.69 -19.53 -15.58
C PRO A 124 -18.22 -19.60 -15.97
N GLY A 125 -17.53 -20.65 -15.54
CA GLY A 125 -16.10 -20.81 -15.81
C GLY A 125 -15.16 -19.95 -14.96
N TYR A 126 -15.65 -19.32 -13.91
CA TYR A 126 -14.76 -18.62 -12.97
C TYR A 126 -13.81 -19.62 -12.29
N VAL A 127 -12.51 -19.36 -12.39
CA VAL A 127 -11.46 -20.18 -11.74
C VAL A 127 -10.86 -19.35 -10.62
N ALA A 128 -10.94 -19.85 -9.39
CA ALA A 128 -10.41 -19.17 -8.22
C ALA A 128 -8.87 -19.11 -8.25
N LYS A 129 -8.35 -17.95 -7.97
CA LYS A 129 -6.93 -17.68 -7.68
C LYS A 129 -6.86 -16.63 -6.58
N PRO A 130 -5.82 -16.62 -5.75
CA PRO A 130 -5.73 -15.65 -4.65
C PRO A 130 -5.95 -14.21 -5.10
N ILE A 131 -6.85 -13.50 -4.42
CA ILE A 131 -7.12 -12.08 -4.66
C ILE A 131 -6.32 -11.26 -3.66
N MET A 132 -5.55 -10.28 -4.17
CA MET A 132 -4.82 -9.31 -3.34
C MET A 132 -5.69 -8.10 -3.04
N LEU A 133 -5.94 -7.81 -1.77
CA LEU A 133 -6.53 -6.54 -1.31
C LEU A 133 -5.39 -5.59 -0.89
N GLY A 134 -5.43 -4.36 -1.37
CA GLY A 134 -4.37 -3.38 -1.08
C GLY A 134 -3.20 -3.38 -2.07
N ALA A 135 -3.42 -3.86 -3.29
CA ALA A 135 -2.41 -3.83 -4.33
C ALA A 135 -2.07 -2.41 -4.82
N ASN A 136 -3.03 -1.49 -4.77
CA ASN A 136 -2.87 -0.10 -5.21
C ASN A 136 -3.20 0.90 -4.09
N THR A 137 -4.31 0.73 -3.39
CA THR A 137 -4.72 1.59 -2.27
C THR A 137 -4.93 0.75 -1.03
N ASP A 138 -4.69 1.33 0.15
CA ASP A 138 -4.87 0.60 1.39
C ASP A 138 -6.36 0.28 1.63
N PRO A 139 -6.75 -0.98 1.81
CA PRO A 139 -8.12 -1.39 2.01
C PRO A 139 -8.69 -0.92 3.37
N TYR A 140 -7.82 -0.57 4.30
CA TYR A 140 -8.17 -0.11 5.65
C TYR A 140 -7.77 1.35 5.91
N GLN A 141 -7.72 2.17 4.86
CA GLN A 141 -7.55 3.61 5.02
C GLN A 141 -8.67 4.23 5.87
N PRO A 142 -8.50 5.46 6.42
CA PRO A 142 -9.48 6.04 7.35
C PRO A 142 -10.95 6.00 6.88
N ALA A 143 -11.22 6.17 5.59
CA ALA A 143 -12.56 6.07 4.99
C ALA A 143 -13.27 4.74 5.29
N GLU A 144 -12.52 3.65 5.41
CA GLU A 144 -13.05 2.30 5.66
C GLU A 144 -13.72 2.16 7.03
N ARG A 145 -13.44 3.06 7.98
CA ARG A 145 -14.12 3.03 9.31
C ARG A 145 -15.63 3.19 9.21
N THR A 146 -16.09 3.98 8.24
CA THR A 146 -17.50 4.31 8.04
C THR A 146 -18.10 3.65 6.82
N ARG A 147 -17.31 3.46 5.75
CA ARG A 147 -17.80 2.89 4.49
C ARG A 147 -17.96 1.37 4.54
N MET A 148 -17.13 0.67 5.31
CA MET A 148 -17.20 -0.79 5.50
C MET A 148 -17.14 -1.61 4.20
N ILE A 149 -16.57 -1.06 3.12
CA ILE A 149 -16.53 -1.71 1.79
C ILE A 149 -15.62 -2.93 1.82
N THR A 150 -14.44 -2.80 2.43
CA THR A 150 -13.48 -3.92 2.57
C THR A 150 -14.11 -5.05 3.39
N ARG A 151 -14.83 -4.72 4.47
CA ARG A 151 -15.55 -5.73 5.25
C ARG A 151 -16.59 -6.46 4.40
N GLY A 152 -17.41 -5.74 3.63
CA GLY A 152 -18.37 -6.36 2.72
C GLY A 152 -17.72 -7.25 1.66
N ILE A 153 -16.55 -6.86 1.13
CA ILE A 153 -15.74 -7.70 0.23
C ILE A 153 -15.28 -8.98 0.94
N LEU A 154 -14.81 -8.87 2.19
CA LEU A 154 -14.38 -10.04 2.98
C LEU A 154 -15.53 -11.00 3.29
N GLU A 155 -16.71 -10.47 3.60
CA GLU A 155 -17.94 -11.28 3.83
C GLU A 155 -18.29 -12.11 2.58
N VAL A 156 -18.22 -11.50 1.39
CA VAL A 156 -18.43 -12.22 0.12
C VAL A 156 -17.32 -13.27 -0.08
N LEU A 157 -16.05 -12.92 0.04
CA LEU A 157 -14.93 -13.85 -0.16
C LEU A 157 -15.00 -15.03 0.83
N SER A 158 -15.38 -14.77 2.09
CA SER A 158 -15.58 -15.80 3.11
C SER A 158 -16.73 -16.74 2.74
N ALA A 159 -17.88 -16.22 2.36
CA ALA A 159 -19.05 -17.00 1.96
C ALA A 159 -18.75 -17.92 0.75
N TYR A 160 -17.91 -17.44 -0.17
CA TYR A 160 -17.46 -18.18 -1.36
C TYR A 160 -16.23 -19.06 -1.11
N ARG A 161 -15.70 -19.11 0.12
CA ARG A 161 -14.45 -19.80 0.47
C ARG A 161 -13.31 -19.47 -0.49
N HIS A 162 -13.24 -18.20 -0.86
CA HIS A 162 -12.30 -17.69 -1.86
C HIS A 162 -10.98 -17.25 -1.20
N PRO A 163 -9.81 -17.70 -1.68
CA PRO A 163 -8.53 -17.33 -1.10
C PRO A 163 -8.19 -15.86 -1.35
N LEU A 164 -7.64 -15.20 -0.33
CA LEU A 164 -7.22 -13.81 -0.37
C LEU A 164 -5.93 -13.55 0.40
N ALA A 165 -5.23 -12.50 -0.02
CA ALA A 165 -4.14 -11.89 0.74
C ALA A 165 -4.41 -10.39 0.91
N ILE A 166 -3.98 -9.82 2.03
CA ILE A 166 -4.15 -8.40 2.34
C ILE A 166 -2.80 -7.74 2.52
N ALA A 167 -2.61 -6.51 2.04
CA ALA A 167 -1.52 -5.64 2.45
C ALA A 167 -2.08 -4.34 3.02
N THR A 168 -1.64 -3.97 4.23
CA THR A 168 -2.12 -2.76 4.89
C THR A 168 -1.08 -2.12 5.81
N LYS A 169 -1.22 -0.81 6.05
CA LYS A 169 -0.53 -0.03 7.09
C LYS A 169 -1.45 0.28 8.27
N SER A 170 -2.69 -0.17 8.21
CA SER A 170 -3.72 0.19 9.18
C SER A 170 -3.88 -0.86 10.27
N SER A 171 -4.10 -0.40 11.49
CA SER A 171 -4.54 -1.28 12.58
C SER A 171 -6.03 -1.65 12.50
N LEU A 172 -6.79 -1.04 11.58
CA LEU A 172 -8.21 -1.31 11.43
C LEU A 172 -8.51 -2.75 10.95
N VAL A 173 -7.52 -3.43 10.34
CA VAL A 173 -7.65 -4.84 9.94
C VAL A 173 -8.00 -5.76 11.11
N VAL A 174 -7.65 -5.39 12.34
CA VAL A 174 -7.99 -6.13 13.58
C VAL A 174 -9.51 -6.23 13.80
N ARG A 175 -10.28 -5.26 13.27
CA ARG A 175 -11.76 -5.29 13.30
C ARG A 175 -12.31 -6.56 12.64
N ASP A 176 -11.67 -7.02 11.57
CA ASP A 176 -12.19 -8.09 10.71
C ASP A 176 -11.53 -9.46 11.00
N ILE A 177 -10.91 -9.62 12.17
CA ILE A 177 -10.35 -10.91 12.65
C ILE A 177 -11.45 -11.98 12.72
N ASP A 178 -12.67 -11.61 13.04
CA ASP A 178 -13.82 -12.50 13.10
C ASP A 178 -14.10 -13.23 11.76
N ILE A 179 -13.78 -12.59 10.63
CA ILE A 179 -13.88 -13.18 9.28
C ILE A 179 -12.54 -13.85 8.88
N LEU A 180 -11.42 -13.16 9.14
CA LEU A 180 -10.12 -13.60 8.66
C LEU A 180 -9.58 -14.83 9.38
N ALA A 181 -9.85 -15.00 10.69
CA ALA A 181 -9.32 -16.12 11.44
C ALA A 181 -9.91 -17.48 10.99
N PRO A 182 -11.24 -17.64 10.82
CA PRO A 182 -11.79 -18.85 10.23
C PRO A 182 -11.27 -19.14 8.82
N MET A 183 -11.15 -18.10 7.98
CA MET A 183 -10.57 -18.25 6.64
C MET A 183 -9.12 -18.71 6.68
N ALA A 184 -8.33 -18.16 7.60
CA ALA A 184 -6.92 -18.53 7.77
C ALA A 184 -6.75 -19.98 8.25
N ALA A 185 -7.63 -20.46 9.15
CA ALA A 185 -7.65 -21.84 9.58
C ALA A 185 -7.84 -22.84 8.41
N ASP A 186 -8.60 -22.44 7.40
CA ASP A 186 -8.80 -23.19 6.15
C ASP A 186 -7.71 -22.90 5.09
N GLY A 187 -6.68 -22.12 5.41
CA GLY A 187 -5.63 -21.74 4.44
C GLY A 187 -6.10 -20.75 3.36
N LEU A 188 -7.18 -20.00 3.63
CA LEU A 188 -7.80 -19.09 2.67
C LEU A 188 -7.38 -17.62 2.85
N ALA A 189 -6.73 -17.27 3.96
CA ALA A 189 -6.37 -15.87 4.24
C ALA A 189 -4.95 -15.71 4.75
N SER A 190 -4.28 -14.63 4.33
CA SER A 190 -3.01 -14.15 4.90
C SER A 190 -2.98 -12.63 4.90
N VAL A 191 -2.24 -12.03 5.85
CA VAL A 191 -2.17 -10.58 6.00
C VAL A 191 -0.73 -10.10 6.04
N GLY A 192 -0.39 -9.17 5.16
CA GLY A 192 0.85 -8.41 5.19
C GLY A 192 0.65 -7.06 5.89
N VAL A 193 1.42 -6.82 6.96
CA VAL A 193 1.44 -5.53 7.64
C VAL A 193 2.70 -4.78 7.26
N SER A 194 2.52 -3.60 6.67
CA SER A 194 3.66 -2.77 6.26
C SER A 194 4.22 -2.01 7.47
N LEU A 195 5.50 -2.25 7.76
CA LEU A 195 6.27 -1.57 8.82
C LEU A 195 7.52 -0.96 8.19
N THR A 196 7.41 0.30 7.79
CA THR A 196 8.43 1.01 7.02
C THR A 196 9.60 1.47 7.87
N THR A 197 9.33 1.88 9.09
CA THR A 197 10.31 2.37 10.07
C THR A 197 9.81 2.15 11.49
N LEU A 198 10.70 2.14 12.46
CA LEU A 198 10.41 2.17 13.88
C LEU A 198 10.53 3.58 14.47
N ASP A 199 11.10 4.51 13.71
CA ASP A 199 11.19 5.92 14.05
C ASP A 199 9.83 6.60 13.86
N THR A 200 9.27 7.13 14.95
CA THR A 200 7.94 7.77 14.96
C THR A 200 7.93 9.10 14.23
N ASP A 201 9.01 9.84 14.20
CA ASP A 201 9.09 11.15 13.55
C ASP A 201 9.22 10.97 12.04
N LEU A 202 10.05 10.03 11.60
CA LEU A 202 10.13 9.64 10.20
C LEU A 202 8.78 9.07 9.71
N ALA A 203 8.12 8.20 10.49
CA ALA A 203 6.80 7.67 10.15
C ALA A 203 5.76 8.79 10.00
N ARG A 204 5.77 9.78 10.90
CA ARG A 204 4.82 10.89 10.88
C ARG A 204 4.97 11.78 9.65
N THR A 205 6.19 11.98 9.17
CA THR A 205 6.44 12.78 7.96
C THR A 205 6.20 12.01 6.68
N MET A 206 6.56 10.72 6.63
CA MET A 206 6.40 9.88 5.43
C MET A 206 4.98 9.34 5.22
N GLU A 207 4.26 9.03 6.31
CA GLU A 207 3.00 8.30 6.33
C GLU A 207 2.01 8.92 7.34
N PRO A 208 1.67 10.20 7.21
CA PRO A 208 1.11 11.04 8.28
C PRO A 208 -0.24 10.54 8.84
N ARG A 209 -1.00 9.76 8.09
CA ARG A 209 -2.32 9.24 8.51
C ARG A 209 -2.37 7.72 8.57
N ALA A 210 -1.26 7.03 8.40
CA ALA A 210 -1.14 5.61 8.66
C ALA A 210 -0.96 5.32 10.16
N ALA A 211 -1.15 4.08 10.58
CA ALA A 211 -0.95 3.70 11.98
C ALA A 211 0.53 3.88 12.39
N ALA A 212 0.78 4.36 13.61
CA ALA A 212 2.13 4.49 14.14
C ALA A 212 2.87 3.13 14.23
N PRO A 213 4.20 3.08 14.19
CA PRO A 213 4.98 1.84 14.17
C PRO A 213 4.62 0.87 15.31
N ALA A 214 4.51 1.35 16.54
CA ALA A 214 4.11 0.53 17.69
C ALA A 214 2.70 -0.08 17.52
N LYS A 215 1.77 0.66 16.88
CA LYS A 215 0.42 0.17 16.61
C LYS A 215 0.43 -0.93 15.55
N ARG A 216 1.32 -0.82 14.52
CA ARG A 216 1.49 -1.87 13.50
C ARG A 216 2.08 -3.16 14.11
N LEU A 217 3.04 -3.05 15.04
CA LEU A 217 3.55 -4.21 15.79
C LEU A 217 2.44 -4.84 16.65
N ALA A 218 1.61 -4.05 17.32
CA ALA A 218 0.45 -4.56 18.04
C ALA A 218 -0.56 -5.24 17.10
N THR A 219 -0.72 -4.73 15.87
CA THR A 219 -1.57 -5.35 14.83
C THR A 219 -1.01 -6.72 14.41
N ILE A 220 0.29 -6.83 14.15
CA ILE A 220 0.95 -8.12 13.85
C ILE A 220 0.68 -9.11 14.98
N ARG A 221 0.84 -8.69 16.25
CA ARG A 221 0.61 -9.55 17.42
C ARG A 221 -0.84 -10.02 17.50
N ALA A 222 -1.80 -9.15 17.25
CA ALA A 222 -3.22 -9.49 17.27
C ALA A 222 -3.61 -10.49 16.18
N LEU A 223 -3.11 -10.28 14.95
CA LEU A 223 -3.35 -11.18 13.81
C LEU A 223 -2.71 -12.56 14.04
N ALA A 224 -1.44 -12.58 14.42
CA ALA A 224 -0.72 -13.83 14.70
C ALA A 224 -1.35 -14.59 15.87
N GLY A 225 -1.75 -13.89 16.95
CA GLY A 225 -2.47 -14.47 18.09
C GLY A 225 -3.84 -15.04 17.73
N ALA A 226 -4.45 -14.59 16.64
CA ALA A 226 -5.69 -15.13 16.08
C ALA A 226 -5.44 -16.27 15.07
N GLY A 227 -4.19 -16.74 14.90
CA GLY A 227 -3.83 -17.81 13.97
C GLY A 227 -3.77 -17.38 12.50
N ILE A 228 -3.77 -16.08 12.21
CA ILE A 228 -3.70 -15.57 10.83
C ILE A 228 -2.24 -15.49 10.41
N PRO A 229 -1.81 -16.18 9.31
CA PRO A 229 -0.46 -16.04 8.76
C PRO A 229 -0.14 -14.57 8.46
N THR A 230 0.89 -14.04 9.13
CA THR A 230 1.19 -12.62 9.08
C THR A 230 2.60 -12.38 8.53
N THR A 231 2.69 -11.58 7.47
CA THR A 231 3.94 -11.15 6.83
C THR A 231 4.27 -9.72 7.24
N VAL A 232 5.51 -9.45 7.67
CA VAL A 232 5.98 -8.07 7.77
C VAL A 232 6.50 -7.58 6.42
N LEU A 233 5.98 -6.44 5.96
CA LEU A 233 6.44 -5.77 4.74
C LEU A 233 7.32 -4.58 5.15
N ALA A 234 8.65 -4.80 5.21
CA ALA A 234 9.65 -3.76 5.46
C ALA A 234 9.86 -2.94 4.16
N ALA A 235 8.84 -2.17 3.78
CA ALA A 235 8.77 -1.52 2.47
C ALA A 235 8.09 -0.13 2.50
N PRO A 236 8.71 0.86 1.81
CA PRO A 236 10.00 0.78 1.12
C PRO A 236 11.19 0.91 2.07
N MET A 237 12.32 0.28 1.71
CA MET A 237 13.63 0.61 2.24
C MET A 237 14.19 1.80 1.46
N ILE A 238 14.55 2.85 2.19
CA ILE A 238 15.04 4.10 1.65
C ILE A 238 16.50 4.27 2.12
N PRO A 239 17.47 4.33 1.20
CA PRO A 239 18.87 4.50 1.56
C PRO A 239 19.07 5.69 2.49
N HIS A 240 19.89 5.52 3.53
CA HIS A 240 20.27 6.57 4.50
C HIS A 240 19.11 7.18 5.31
N LEU A 241 17.86 6.70 5.16
CA LEU A 241 16.72 7.10 6.01
C LEU A 241 16.29 6.01 6.96
N ASN A 242 15.89 4.84 6.44
CA ASN A 242 15.36 3.72 7.25
C ASN A 242 16.04 2.37 6.96
N ASP A 243 16.93 2.29 5.98
CA ASP A 243 17.63 1.05 5.60
C ASP A 243 18.49 0.46 6.71
N HIS A 244 18.97 1.28 7.64
CA HIS A 244 19.70 0.86 8.83
C HIS A 244 18.83 0.17 9.88
N GLU A 245 17.51 0.30 9.78
CA GLU A 245 16.54 -0.32 10.71
C GLU A 245 16.10 -1.72 10.26
N LEU A 246 16.50 -2.19 9.08
CA LEU A 246 15.97 -3.41 8.46
C LEU A 246 15.95 -4.61 9.42
N GLU A 247 17.08 -4.96 10.01
CA GLU A 247 17.18 -6.12 10.92
C GLU A 247 16.34 -5.91 12.17
N ARG A 248 16.29 -4.69 12.69
CA ARG A 248 15.50 -4.34 13.87
C ARG A 248 14.01 -4.43 13.59
N ILE A 249 13.55 -3.95 12.43
CA ILE A 249 12.16 -4.09 11.97
C ILE A 249 11.76 -5.56 11.92
N LEU A 250 12.60 -6.41 11.31
CA LEU A 250 12.35 -7.84 11.19
C LEU A 250 12.32 -8.53 12.56
N ALA A 251 13.25 -8.19 13.47
CA ALA A 251 13.30 -8.74 14.82
C ALA A 251 12.08 -8.37 15.66
N GLU A 252 11.64 -7.10 15.62
CA GLU A 252 10.43 -6.66 16.32
C GLU A 252 9.16 -7.31 15.77
N ALA A 253 9.07 -7.45 14.43
CA ALA A 253 7.95 -8.12 13.80
C ALA A 253 7.91 -9.62 14.11
N SER A 254 9.07 -10.33 14.11
CA SER A 254 9.17 -11.73 14.50
C SER A 254 8.73 -11.93 15.96
N ARG A 255 9.20 -11.08 16.89
CA ARG A 255 8.74 -11.09 18.30
C ARG A 255 7.23 -10.82 18.43
N ALA A 256 6.67 -10.05 17.51
CA ALA A 256 5.22 -9.81 17.46
C ALA A 256 4.44 -10.98 16.85
N GLY A 257 5.09 -12.00 16.28
CA GLY A 257 4.48 -13.20 15.72
C GLY A 257 4.38 -13.23 14.19
N ALA A 258 5.07 -12.33 13.48
CA ALA A 258 5.19 -12.46 12.03
C ALA A 258 5.90 -13.79 11.67
N SER A 259 5.38 -14.51 10.69
CA SER A 259 5.95 -15.77 10.20
C SER A 259 6.75 -15.59 8.91
N ALA A 260 6.52 -14.50 8.19
CA ALA A 260 7.20 -14.21 6.93
C ALA A 260 7.58 -12.73 6.83
N ALA A 261 8.51 -12.41 5.94
CA ALA A 261 8.97 -11.05 5.70
C ALA A 261 9.19 -10.77 4.21
N ASN A 262 9.04 -9.51 3.84
CA ASN A 262 9.45 -8.99 2.54
C ASN A 262 10.00 -7.57 2.69
N TYR A 263 10.88 -7.15 1.74
CA TYR A 263 11.29 -5.77 1.61
C TYR A 263 11.21 -5.33 0.14
N ILE A 264 11.11 -4.04 -0.09
CA ILE A 264 11.19 -3.43 -1.43
C ILE A 264 12.05 -2.19 -1.31
N LEU A 265 13.03 -2.02 -2.20
CA LEU A 265 13.77 -0.78 -2.34
C LEU A 265 12.86 0.32 -2.90
N LEU A 266 12.95 1.53 -2.39
CA LEU A 266 12.12 2.67 -2.80
C LEU A 266 11.99 2.75 -4.33
N ARG A 267 10.76 2.92 -4.81
CA ARG A 267 10.39 3.04 -6.21
C ARG A 267 9.74 4.40 -6.47
N LEU A 268 10.20 5.11 -7.47
CA LEU A 268 9.73 6.46 -7.79
C LEU A 268 9.21 6.55 -9.25
N PRO A 269 8.12 5.86 -9.60
CA PRO A 269 7.57 5.93 -10.94
C PRO A 269 6.95 7.31 -11.23
N LEU A 270 7.15 7.78 -12.46
CA LEU A 270 6.49 8.95 -13.04
C LEU A 270 6.63 10.21 -12.14
N GLU A 271 5.54 10.88 -11.81
CA GLU A 271 5.50 12.11 -11.00
C GLU A 271 6.02 11.92 -9.56
N LEU A 272 6.10 10.70 -9.10
CA LEU A 272 6.57 10.41 -7.75
C LEU A 272 8.04 10.79 -7.55
N LYS A 273 8.85 10.87 -8.63
CA LYS A 273 10.23 11.34 -8.57
C LYS A 273 10.32 12.76 -7.98
N GLU A 274 9.52 13.67 -8.53
CA GLU A 274 9.48 15.06 -8.10
C GLU A 274 8.88 15.18 -6.71
N LEU A 275 7.71 14.58 -6.48
CA LEU A 275 7.03 14.61 -5.18
C LEU A 275 7.93 14.15 -4.02
N PHE A 276 8.67 13.06 -4.24
CA PHE A 276 9.57 12.53 -3.21
C PHE A 276 10.84 13.40 -3.04
N THR A 277 11.37 13.93 -4.13
CA THR A 277 12.54 14.83 -4.10
C THR A 277 12.21 16.12 -3.34
N ASP A 278 11.06 16.73 -3.60
CA ASP A 278 10.59 17.92 -2.93
C ASP A 278 10.39 17.66 -1.42
N TRP A 279 9.70 16.57 -1.09
CA TRP A 279 9.51 16.15 0.29
C TRP A 279 10.86 15.91 1.01
N LEU A 280 11.80 15.26 0.35
CA LEU A 280 13.12 14.97 0.90
C LEU A 280 13.90 16.26 1.17
N GLY A 281 13.84 17.23 0.23
CA GLY A 281 14.43 18.56 0.39
C GLY A 281 13.84 19.36 1.53
N ALA A 282 12.52 19.24 1.75
CA ALA A 282 11.82 19.96 2.82
C ALA A 282 12.05 19.36 4.21
N HIS A 283 12.15 18.03 4.34
CA HIS A 283 12.23 17.36 5.65
C HIS A 283 13.63 16.87 6.01
N TYR A 284 14.48 16.54 5.04
CA TYR A 284 15.82 15.97 5.24
C TYR A 284 16.86 16.57 4.27
N PRO A 285 17.03 17.90 4.22
CA PRO A 285 17.91 18.58 3.25
C PRO A 285 19.34 18.05 3.30
N ASP A 286 19.88 17.79 4.50
CA ASP A 286 21.24 17.31 4.71
C ASP A 286 21.47 15.88 4.18
N ARG A 287 20.42 15.09 4.02
CA ARG A 287 20.49 13.71 3.53
C ARG A 287 20.04 13.57 2.08
N ALA A 288 19.35 14.57 1.52
CA ALA A 288 18.70 14.52 0.23
C ALA A 288 19.62 14.07 -0.90
N ALA A 289 20.77 14.71 -1.06
CA ALA A 289 21.73 14.36 -2.10
C ALA A 289 22.23 12.92 -1.97
N ARG A 290 22.52 12.46 -0.75
CA ARG A 290 23.02 11.11 -0.48
C ARG A 290 21.97 10.04 -0.79
N VAL A 291 20.72 10.24 -0.38
CA VAL A 291 19.60 9.35 -0.67
C VAL A 291 19.41 9.20 -2.18
N LEU A 292 19.30 10.33 -2.90
CA LEU A 292 19.07 10.33 -4.34
C LEU A 292 20.24 9.72 -5.13
N ASN A 293 21.49 9.96 -4.72
CA ASN A 293 22.66 9.37 -5.37
C ASN A 293 22.70 7.86 -5.17
N GLN A 294 22.42 7.36 -3.96
CA GLN A 294 22.39 5.92 -3.70
C GLN A 294 21.24 5.23 -4.45
N LEU A 295 20.09 5.89 -4.62
CA LEU A 295 19.01 5.36 -5.46
C LEU A 295 19.41 5.28 -6.94
N ARG A 296 20.12 6.29 -7.46
CA ARG A 296 20.64 6.27 -8.84
C ARG A 296 21.64 5.15 -9.04
N GLU A 297 22.58 4.99 -8.10
CA GLU A 297 23.56 3.89 -8.14
C GLU A 297 22.86 2.52 -8.19
N ALA A 298 21.83 2.30 -7.39
CA ALA A 298 21.06 1.06 -7.37
C ALA A 298 20.09 0.89 -8.57
N ARG A 299 20.12 1.81 -9.56
CA ARG A 299 19.18 1.82 -10.70
C ARG A 299 19.84 2.36 -11.99
N ASP A 300 21.09 2.01 -12.20
CA ASP A 300 21.86 2.32 -13.41
C ASP A 300 21.80 3.82 -13.78
N GLY A 301 22.00 4.69 -12.79
CA GLY A 301 22.02 6.15 -12.94
C GLY A 301 20.65 6.83 -12.89
N ASN A 302 19.57 6.09 -12.80
CA ASN A 302 18.18 6.60 -12.79
C ASN A 302 17.58 6.59 -11.38
N LEU A 303 16.56 7.42 -11.12
CA LEU A 303 15.76 7.33 -9.87
C LEU A 303 14.73 6.19 -9.92
N TYR A 304 14.39 5.71 -11.11
CA TYR A 304 13.46 4.60 -11.31
C TYR A 304 13.74 3.86 -12.61
N VAL A 305 13.68 2.54 -12.55
CA VAL A 305 13.71 1.62 -13.68
C VAL A 305 12.44 0.76 -13.61
N ALA A 306 11.74 0.61 -14.74
CA ALA A 306 10.46 -0.09 -14.80
C ALA A 306 10.59 -1.62 -15.01
N ASP A 307 11.81 -2.10 -15.24
CA ASP A 307 12.10 -3.51 -15.50
C ASP A 307 11.65 -4.40 -14.34
N PHE A 308 10.88 -5.43 -14.64
CA PHE A 308 10.30 -6.34 -13.65
C PHE A 308 11.35 -7.09 -12.83
N SER A 309 12.52 -7.39 -13.40
CA SER A 309 13.59 -8.12 -12.71
C SER A 309 14.27 -7.28 -11.63
N THR A 310 14.31 -5.96 -11.78
CA THR A 310 15.13 -5.06 -10.94
C THR A 310 14.33 -4.01 -10.19
N ARG A 311 13.13 -3.64 -10.66
CA ARG A 311 12.36 -2.51 -10.07
C ARG A 311 12.06 -2.65 -8.58
N MET A 312 11.96 -3.88 -8.05
CA MET A 312 11.64 -4.12 -6.63
C MET A 312 12.87 -4.10 -5.74
N ARG A 313 14.01 -4.56 -6.26
CA ARG A 313 15.23 -4.80 -5.46
C ARG A 313 16.36 -3.85 -5.81
N GLY A 314 16.42 -3.31 -7.03
CA GLY A 314 17.55 -2.59 -7.57
C GLY A 314 18.68 -3.53 -8.03
N THR A 315 19.82 -2.94 -8.40
CA THR A 315 21.04 -3.60 -8.88
C THR A 315 22.27 -3.02 -8.18
N GLY A 316 23.44 -3.68 -8.32
CA GLY A 316 24.71 -3.19 -7.82
C GLY A 316 24.97 -3.46 -6.33
N VAL A 317 26.13 -3.02 -5.87
CA VAL A 317 26.69 -3.38 -4.55
C VAL A 317 25.76 -3.08 -3.38
N TYR A 318 25.10 -1.91 -3.40
CA TYR A 318 24.18 -1.53 -2.34
C TYR A 318 22.94 -2.43 -2.29
N ALA A 319 22.33 -2.70 -3.45
CA ALA A 319 21.15 -3.56 -3.54
C ALA A 319 21.47 -5.00 -3.10
N ASP A 320 22.64 -5.52 -3.51
CA ASP A 320 23.12 -6.85 -3.13
C ASP A 320 23.41 -6.94 -1.61
N LEU A 321 24.00 -5.88 -1.04
CA LEU A 321 24.21 -5.80 0.40
C LEU A 321 22.89 -5.83 1.16
N LEU A 322 21.90 -5.03 0.74
CA LEU A 322 20.59 -4.99 1.37
C LEU A 322 19.88 -6.35 1.27
N ALA A 323 19.94 -7.00 0.11
CA ALA A 323 19.39 -8.33 -0.12
C ALA A 323 20.06 -9.40 0.78
N ARG A 324 21.38 -9.31 0.94
CA ARG A 324 22.14 -10.22 1.83
C ARG A 324 21.78 -10.01 3.30
N ARG A 325 21.72 -8.75 3.75
CA ARG A 325 21.30 -8.40 5.12
C ARG A 325 19.91 -8.96 5.42
N PHE A 326 18.94 -8.72 4.51
CA PHE A 326 17.58 -9.23 4.64
C PHE A 326 17.53 -10.75 4.77
N ARG A 327 18.22 -11.48 3.88
CA ARG A 327 18.25 -12.95 3.89
C ARG A 327 18.85 -13.51 5.18
N ILE A 328 19.99 -12.96 5.64
CA ILE A 328 20.64 -13.37 6.88
C ILE A 328 19.71 -13.13 8.08
N ALA A 329 19.07 -11.96 8.15
CA ALA A 329 18.14 -11.64 9.23
C ALA A 329 16.93 -12.58 9.23
N CYS A 330 16.33 -12.88 8.08
CA CYS A 330 15.24 -13.84 7.99
C CYS A 330 15.66 -15.23 8.46
N GLN A 331 16.84 -15.73 8.06
CA GLN A 331 17.36 -17.03 8.50
C GLN A 331 17.55 -17.09 10.04
N HIS A 332 18.15 -16.06 10.63
CA HIS A 332 18.37 -16.01 12.08
C HIS A 332 17.06 -15.92 12.89
N LEU A 333 16.02 -15.30 12.32
CA LEU A 333 14.74 -15.07 12.97
C LEU A 333 13.69 -16.14 12.66
N GLY A 334 14.00 -17.11 11.80
CA GLY A 334 13.04 -18.12 11.36
C GLY A 334 11.88 -17.55 10.54
N LEU A 335 12.09 -16.41 9.83
CA LEU A 335 11.09 -15.79 8.97
C LEU A 335 11.20 -16.36 7.55
N GLU A 336 10.07 -16.77 6.98
CA GLU A 336 10.01 -17.08 5.54
C GLU A 336 10.24 -15.81 4.72
N ALA A 337 11.18 -15.84 3.78
CA ALA A 337 11.34 -14.76 2.84
C ALA A 337 10.17 -14.81 1.83
N SER A 338 9.37 -13.74 1.75
CA SER A 338 8.19 -13.70 0.87
C SER A 338 8.57 -13.92 -0.60
N GLY A 339 7.82 -14.78 -1.27
CA GLY A 339 8.11 -15.32 -2.61
C GLY A 339 8.56 -16.77 -2.60
N THR A 340 8.87 -17.33 -1.42
CA THR A 340 9.25 -18.73 -1.23
C THR A 340 8.24 -19.49 -0.36
N SER A 341 7.04 -18.92 -0.12
CA SER A 341 6.03 -19.56 0.72
C SER A 341 5.73 -20.99 0.24
N GLU A 342 6.03 -21.95 1.10
CA GLU A 342 5.75 -23.38 0.87
C GLU A 342 4.25 -23.70 0.96
N ARG A 343 3.42 -22.76 1.44
CA ARG A 343 1.98 -22.96 1.64
C ARG A 343 1.17 -22.00 0.76
N PRO A 344 0.85 -22.38 -0.49
CA PRO A 344 -0.06 -21.61 -1.31
C PRO A 344 -1.46 -21.57 -0.68
N LEU A 345 -2.17 -20.47 -0.86
CA LEU A 345 -3.55 -20.35 -0.41
C LEU A 345 -4.46 -21.38 -1.13
N ALA A 346 -5.43 -21.92 -0.39
CA ALA A 346 -6.27 -23.05 -0.80
C ALA A 346 -7.32 -22.66 -1.84
N THR A 347 -6.98 -22.67 -3.12
CA THR A 347 -7.90 -22.35 -4.23
C THR A 347 -8.95 -23.43 -4.48
N HIS A 348 -8.67 -24.68 -4.12
CA HIS A 348 -9.55 -25.83 -4.32
C HIS A 348 -10.80 -25.82 -3.42
N LEU A 349 -10.82 -24.98 -2.39
CA LEU A 349 -11.94 -24.83 -1.48
C LEU A 349 -13.01 -23.84 -2.00
N PHE A 350 -12.72 -23.13 -3.08
CA PHE A 350 -13.67 -22.18 -3.67
C PHE A 350 -14.98 -22.83 -4.01
N ARG A 351 -16.06 -22.29 -3.46
CA ARG A 351 -17.43 -22.80 -3.68
C ARG A 351 -18.44 -21.67 -3.58
N PRO A 352 -19.17 -21.35 -4.67
CA PRO A 352 -20.29 -20.42 -4.60
C PRO A 352 -21.38 -20.95 -3.66
N PRO A 353 -21.91 -20.13 -2.76
CA PRO A 353 -23.03 -20.53 -1.92
C PRO A 353 -24.29 -20.78 -2.77
N PRO A 354 -25.14 -21.76 -2.41
CA PRO A 354 -26.39 -22.03 -3.11
C PRO A 354 -27.32 -20.81 -3.12
N GLN A 355 -28.00 -20.58 -4.23
CA GLN A 355 -29.07 -19.58 -4.35
C GLN A 355 -30.39 -20.26 -4.71
N ALA A 356 -31.49 -19.52 -4.50
CA ALA A 356 -32.82 -19.97 -4.94
C ALA A 356 -32.80 -20.19 -6.46
N GLY A 357 -33.11 -21.41 -6.89
CA GLY A 357 -33.06 -21.82 -8.29
C GLY A 357 -31.81 -22.59 -8.74
N ASP A 358 -30.77 -22.67 -7.87
CA ASP A 358 -29.62 -23.51 -8.15
C ASP A 358 -30.01 -25.01 -8.09
N GLN A 359 -29.58 -25.77 -9.08
CA GLN A 359 -29.72 -27.25 -9.02
C GLN A 359 -28.67 -27.76 -8.04
N LEU A 360 -29.10 -28.21 -6.88
CA LEU A 360 -28.22 -28.85 -5.91
C LEU A 360 -27.86 -30.26 -6.41
N SER A 361 -26.55 -30.63 -6.35
CA SER A 361 -26.12 -31.98 -6.62
C SER A 361 -26.73 -32.93 -5.57
N LEU A 362 -27.35 -34.00 -6.01
CA LEU A 362 -27.92 -35.05 -5.15
C LEU A 362 -26.89 -36.14 -4.80
N LEU A 363 -25.61 -35.97 -5.19
CA LEU A 363 -24.52 -36.95 -4.96
C LEU A 363 -23.40 -36.33 -4.16
#